data_8584359b20417b8a99f4f04b546c0bd4
#
_entry.id   8584359b20417b8a99f4f04b546c0bd4
#
_cell.length_a   1.000
_cell.length_b   1.000
_cell.length_c   1.000
_cell.angle_alpha   90.00
_cell.angle_beta   90.00
_cell.angle_gamma   90.00
#
_symmetry.space_group_name_H-M   'P 1'
#
loop_
_entity.id
_entity.type
_entity.pdbx_description
1 polymer ?
#
loop_
_entity_poly.entity_id
_entity_poly.type
_entity_poly.pdbx_seq_one_letter_code
_entity_poly.pdbx_strand_id
1 'polypeptide(L)'
;MRARLFVLLLTLIALVLLARGRPTAGLTALGLGTMTKLWPAAVALIALAWLVGAGRIAEARRALLAFVAVVAVIGVPFVVAGGFPSEMVRFHLERPVQIESTPASVLELIGGSYVTGAPVRPDRFKSNGLDGGAAGAVALLFNLALVAATAWLVVLTARRAGSTAALLLGAFAVTLAFVALGKVLSPQYVC
;
A
#
# COMPACT_ATOMS: atom_id res chain seq x y z
N MET A 1 -0.15 -8.86 -16.15
CA MET A 1 1.30 -9.06 -15.94
C MET A 1 2.11 -7.77 -16.11
N ARG A 2 2.02 -7.02 -17.21
CA ARG A 2 2.85 -5.81 -17.47
C ARG A 2 2.78 -4.71 -16.39
N ALA A 3 1.59 -4.33 -15.92
CA ALA A 3 1.44 -3.24 -14.94
C ALA A 3 2.08 -3.54 -13.56
N ARG A 4 2.23 -4.82 -13.19
CA ARG A 4 2.82 -5.25 -11.90
C ARG A 4 4.33 -5.14 -11.93
N LEU A 5 4.94 -5.64 -13.00
CA LEU A 5 6.38 -5.50 -13.22
C LEU A 5 6.76 -4.02 -13.25
N PHE A 6 5.91 -3.19 -13.85
CA PHE A 6 6.11 -1.75 -13.91
C PHE A 6 6.15 -1.09 -12.52
N VAL A 7 5.19 -1.41 -11.62
CA VAL A 7 5.16 -0.86 -10.25
C VAL A 7 6.34 -1.35 -9.41
N LEU A 8 6.69 -2.64 -9.52
CA LEU A 8 7.85 -3.20 -8.84
C LEU A 8 9.14 -2.52 -9.33
N LEU A 9 9.29 -2.37 -10.64
CA LEU A 9 10.43 -1.70 -11.24
C LEU A 9 10.55 -0.23 -10.76
N LEU A 10 9.45 0.52 -10.76
CA LEU A 10 9.42 1.90 -10.24
C LEU A 10 9.82 1.95 -8.76
N THR A 11 9.35 1.01 -7.95
CA THR A 11 9.71 0.96 -6.53
C THR A 11 11.19 0.63 -6.34
N LEU A 12 11.73 -0.33 -7.09
CA LEU A 12 13.16 -0.65 -7.04
C LEU A 12 14.02 0.53 -7.51
N ILE A 13 13.66 1.18 -8.62
CA ILE A 13 14.33 2.40 -9.09
C ILE A 13 14.30 3.48 -8.01
N ALA A 14 13.16 3.67 -7.36
CA ALA A 14 13.02 4.65 -6.29
C ALA A 14 13.97 4.36 -5.12
N LEU A 15 14.05 3.11 -4.66
CA LEU A 15 14.94 2.71 -3.58
C LEU A 15 16.42 2.92 -3.96
N VAL A 16 16.79 2.59 -5.20
CA VAL A 16 18.16 2.86 -5.70
C VAL A 16 18.45 4.37 -5.75
N LEU A 17 17.51 5.19 -6.23
CA LEU A 17 17.66 6.64 -6.26
C LEU A 17 17.80 7.25 -4.86
N LEU A 18 16.99 6.79 -3.91
CA LEU A 18 17.06 7.18 -2.50
C LEU A 18 18.41 6.81 -1.89
N ALA A 19 18.86 5.56 -2.10
CA ALA A 19 20.16 5.09 -1.63
C ALA A 19 21.34 5.87 -2.23
N ARG A 20 21.19 6.37 -3.46
CA ARG A 20 22.16 7.23 -4.15
C ARG A 20 22.06 8.72 -3.81
N GLY A 21 21.29 9.09 -2.78
CA GLY A 21 21.12 10.48 -2.37
C GLY A 21 20.29 11.36 -3.31
N ARG A 22 19.40 10.76 -4.12
CA ARG A 22 18.49 11.46 -5.03
C ARG A 22 17.01 11.34 -4.58
N PRO A 23 16.66 11.90 -3.39
CA PRO A 23 15.36 11.64 -2.78
C PRO A 23 14.18 12.19 -3.59
N THR A 24 14.34 13.35 -4.23
CA THR A 24 13.30 13.94 -5.09
C THR A 24 12.93 13.01 -6.23
N ALA A 25 13.90 12.50 -6.98
CA ALA A 25 13.66 11.55 -8.07
C ALA A 25 13.10 10.20 -7.54
N GLY A 26 13.56 9.74 -6.37
CA GLY A 26 13.03 8.54 -5.73
C GLY A 26 11.53 8.67 -5.39
N LEU A 27 11.14 9.78 -4.76
CA LEU A 27 9.73 10.03 -4.41
C LEU A 27 8.87 10.31 -5.66
N THR A 28 9.42 10.91 -6.72
CA THR A 28 8.73 10.99 -8.03
C THR A 28 8.39 9.61 -8.57
N ALA A 29 9.34 8.68 -8.56
CA ALA A 29 9.12 7.31 -9.01
C ALA A 29 8.09 6.57 -8.13
N LEU A 30 8.12 6.76 -6.80
CA LEU A 30 7.09 6.23 -5.90
C LEU A 30 5.72 6.85 -6.15
N GLY A 31 5.64 8.15 -6.48
CA GLY A 31 4.40 8.82 -6.86
C GLY A 31 3.77 8.19 -8.11
N LEU A 32 4.55 7.95 -9.15
CA LEU A 32 4.11 7.24 -10.36
C LEU A 32 3.63 5.80 -10.02
N GLY A 33 4.39 5.10 -9.19
CA GLY A 33 4.00 3.77 -8.69
C GLY A 33 2.68 3.80 -7.93
N THR A 34 2.48 4.81 -7.07
CA THR A 34 1.27 4.99 -6.26
C THR A 34 0.03 5.23 -7.12
N MET A 35 0.15 5.98 -8.21
CA MET A 35 -0.95 6.20 -9.15
C MET A 35 -1.33 4.94 -9.94
N THR A 36 -0.45 3.95 -9.95
CA THR A 36 -0.75 2.63 -10.55
C THR A 36 -1.29 1.65 -9.50
N LYS A 37 -0.75 1.69 -8.27
CA LYS A 37 -1.16 0.88 -7.11
C LYS A 37 -0.81 1.61 -5.82
N LEU A 38 -1.67 1.54 -4.80
CA LEU A 38 -1.54 2.31 -3.56
C LEU A 38 -0.34 1.92 -2.66
N TRP A 39 0.13 0.67 -2.69
CA TRP A 39 1.17 0.21 -1.76
C TRP A 39 2.52 0.96 -1.84
N PRO A 40 2.98 1.51 -3.00
CA PRO A 40 4.19 2.34 -3.02
C PRO A 40 4.09 3.61 -2.18
N ALA A 41 2.87 4.09 -1.86
CA ALA A 41 2.67 5.19 -0.94
C ALA A 41 3.20 4.87 0.48
N ALA A 42 3.05 3.62 0.94
CA ALA A 42 3.60 3.20 2.22
C ALA A 42 5.14 3.19 2.19
N VAL A 43 5.75 2.79 1.07
CA VAL A 43 7.21 2.91 0.89
C VAL A 43 7.64 4.38 0.87
N ALA A 44 6.83 5.28 0.31
CA ALA A 44 7.11 6.72 0.36
C ALA A 44 7.09 7.27 1.79
N LEU A 45 6.16 6.80 2.66
CA LEU A 45 6.17 7.16 4.08
C LEU A 45 7.45 6.70 4.78
N ILE A 46 7.92 5.49 4.52
CA ILE A 46 9.20 4.95 5.04
C ILE A 46 10.37 5.82 4.57
N ALA A 47 10.41 6.18 3.29
CA ALA A 47 11.48 7.00 2.73
C ALA A 47 11.50 8.42 3.35
N LEU A 48 10.33 9.03 3.55
CA LEU A 48 10.21 10.32 4.22
C LEU A 48 10.65 10.23 5.68
N ALA A 49 10.22 9.20 6.40
CA ALA A 49 10.61 8.95 7.78
C ALA A 49 12.14 8.78 7.92
N TRP A 50 12.75 8.06 6.98
CA TRP A 50 14.19 7.89 6.91
C TRP A 50 14.93 9.23 6.69
N LEU A 51 14.43 10.08 5.77
CA LEU A 51 15.02 11.40 5.53
C LEU A 51 14.88 12.33 6.74
N VAL A 52 13.70 12.35 7.36
CA VAL A 52 13.42 13.18 8.56
C VAL A 52 14.28 12.71 9.73
N GLY A 53 14.33 11.41 10.00
CA GLY A 53 15.14 10.84 11.07
C GLY A 53 16.65 11.08 10.89
N ALA A 54 17.12 11.21 9.64
CA ALA A 54 18.49 11.58 9.32
C ALA A 54 18.74 13.12 9.38
N GLY A 55 17.78 13.93 9.82
CA GLY A 55 17.90 15.39 9.86
C GLY A 55 17.80 16.09 8.50
N ARG A 56 17.48 15.35 7.42
CA ARG A 56 17.44 15.84 6.02
C ARG A 56 16.09 16.46 5.69
N ILE A 57 15.59 17.36 6.54
CA ILE A 57 14.21 17.92 6.48
C ILE A 57 13.95 18.65 5.15
N ALA A 58 14.90 19.46 4.68
CA ALA A 58 14.74 20.20 3.43
C ALA A 58 14.63 19.28 2.22
N GLU A 59 15.33 18.16 2.23
CA GLU A 59 15.25 17.15 1.18
C GLU A 59 13.94 16.36 1.28
N ALA A 60 13.51 15.99 2.49
CA ALA A 60 12.23 15.35 2.73
C ALA A 60 11.07 16.21 2.20
N ARG A 61 11.09 17.52 2.48
CA ARG A 61 10.08 18.47 1.97
C ARG A 61 10.06 18.54 0.45
N ARG A 62 11.23 18.68 -0.20
CA ARG A 62 11.31 18.70 -1.67
C ARG A 62 10.84 17.39 -2.29
N ALA A 63 11.22 16.27 -1.71
CA ALA A 63 10.81 14.95 -2.16
C ALA A 63 9.29 14.73 -1.99
N LEU A 64 8.71 15.16 -0.86
CA LEU A 64 7.27 15.12 -0.64
C LEU A 64 6.52 15.97 -1.66
N LEU A 65 6.98 17.19 -1.91
CA LEU A 65 6.37 18.07 -2.93
C LEU A 65 6.41 17.43 -4.32
N ALA A 66 7.51 16.77 -4.68
CA ALA A 66 7.60 16.05 -5.96
C ALA A 66 6.62 14.87 -6.03
N PHE A 67 6.48 14.10 -4.95
CA PHE A 67 5.49 13.02 -4.84
C PHE A 67 4.06 13.57 -5.01
N VAL A 68 3.72 14.61 -4.25
CA VAL A 68 2.38 15.25 -4.31
C VAL A 68 2.12 15.85 -5.70
N ALA A 69 3.12 16.48 -6.32
CA ALA A 69 2.99 17.04 -7.66
C ALA A 69 2.66 15.95 -8.69
N VAL A 70 3.33 14.79 -8.64
CA VAL A 70 3.02 13.66 -9.53
C VAL A 70 1.60 13.16 -9.32
N VAL A 71 1.20 12.96 -8.06
CA VAL A 71 -0.16 12.52 -7.71
C VAL A 71 -1.19 13.54 -8.19
N ALA A 72 -0.93 14.83 -8.03
CA ALA A 72 -1.82 15.90 -8.47
C ALA A 72 -1.91 15.98 -10.00
N VAL A 73 -0.78 15.95 -10.71
CA VAL A 73 -0.74 16.03 -12.19
C VAL A 73 -1.54 14.90 -12.84
N ILE A 74 -1.48 13.70 -12.25
CA ILE A 74 -2.23 12.54 -12.77
C ILE A 74 -3.66 12.52 -12.22
N GLY A 75 -3.86 12.82 -10.93
CA GLY A 75 -5.15 12.69 -10.26
C GLY A 75 -6.14 13.83 -10.61
N VAL A 76 -5.66 15.08 -10.71
CA VAL A 76 -6.53 16.22 -10.97
C VAL A 76 -7.30 16.10 -12.30
N PRO A 77 -6.68 15.75 -13.44
CA PRO A 77 -7.40 15.54 -14.69
C PRO A 77 -8.49 14.46 -14.57
N PHE A 78 -8.21 13.38 -13.82
CA PHE A 78 -9.20 12.33 -13.57
C PHE A 78 -10.41 12.87 -12.77
N VAL A 79 -10.17 13.69 -11.75
CA VAL A 79 -11.24 14.31 -10.94
C VAL A 79 -12.04 15.29 -11.78
N VAL A 80 -11.38 16.12 -12.57
CA VAL A 80 -12.02 17.09 -13.45
C VAL A 80 -12.89 16.41 -14.53
N ALA A 81 -12.45 15.24 -15.01
CA ALA A 81 -13.21 14.41 -15.95
C ALA A 81 -14.40 13.66 -15.32
N GLY A 82 -14.74 13.94 -14.06
CA GLY A 82 -15.88 13.32 -13.36
C GLY A 82 -15.55 12.06 -12.56
N GLY A 83 -14.27 11.74 -12.40
CA GLY A 83 -13.83 10.69 -11.48
C GLY A 83 -13.89 11.19 -10.03
N PHE A 84 -14.61 10.46 -9.17
CA PHE A 84 -14.71 10.83 -7.75
C PHE A 84 -13.72 10.03 -6.91
N PRO A 85 -12.74 10.68 -6.24
CA PRO A 85 -11.83 10.00 -5.31
C PRO A 85 -12.59 9.24 -4.21
N SER A 86 -13.75 9.76 -3.79
CA SER A 86 -14.63 9.10 -2.84
C SER A 86 -15.11 7.72 -3.31
N GLU A 87 -15.40 7.56 -4.59
CA GLU A 87 -15.80 6.26 -5.15
C GLU A 87 -14.64 5.26 -5.12
N MET A 88 -13.41 5.71 -5.35
CA MET A 88 -12.22 4.85 -5.25
C MET A 88 -12.01 4.39 -3.80
N VAL A 89 -12.11 5.32 -2.84
CA VAL A 89 -12.00 5.00 -1.41
C VAL A 89 -13.12 4.06 -0.98
N ARG A 90 -14.35 4.38 -1.36
CA ARG A 90 -15.54 3.57 -1.08
C ARG A 90 -15.41 2.16 -1.67
N PHE A 91 -14.94 2.03 -2.91
CA PHE A 91 -14.66 0.74 -3.54
C PHE A 91 -13.69 -0.11 -2.70
N HIS A 92 -12.62 0.48 -2.19
CA HIS A 92 -11.66 -0.24 -1.35
C HIS A 92 -12.21 -0.57 0.04
N LEU A 93 -13.03 0.30 0.63
CA LEU A 93 -13.64 0.07 1.94
C LEU A 93 -14.73 -1.00 1.89
N GLU A 94 -15.60 -0.96 0.87
CA GLU A 94 -16.71 -1.89 0.71
C GLU A 94 -16.29 -3.24 0.12
N ARG A 95 -15.07 -3.34 -0.44
CA ARG A 95 -14.58 -4.60 -1.01
C ARG A 95 -14.49 -5.67 0.08
N PRO A 96 -15.10 -6.85 -0.14
CA PRO A 96 -15.07 -7.94 0.82
C PRO A 96 -13.65 -8.47 1.05
N VAL A 97 -13.49 -9.27 2.11
CA VAL A 97 -12.26 -10.01 2.39
C VAL A 97 -12.03 -11.00 1.25
N GLN A 98 -10.92 -10.87 0.57
CA GLN A 98 -10.61 -11.72 -0.58
C GLN A 98 -10.16 -13.10 -0.10
N ILE A 99 -10.66 -14.15 -0.73
CA ILE A 99 -10.44 -15.54 -0.29
C ILE A 99 -8.96 -15.96 -0.20
N GLU A 100 -8.11 -15.34 -1.01
CA GLU A 100 -6.67 -15.60 -1.01
C GLU A 100 -5.89 -14.76 0.03
N SER A 101 -6.58 -13.95 0.83
CA SER A 101 -5.94 -13.10 1.84
C SER A 101 -5.76 -13.81 3.19
N THR A 102 -4.75 -13.39 3.96
CA THR A 102 -4.56 -13.88 5.33
C THR A 102 -5.78 -13.73 6.23
N PRO A 103 -6.52 -12.59 6.19
CA PRO A 103 -7.78 -12.48 6.92
C PRO A 103 -8.80 -13.57 6.57
N ALA A 104 -8.86 -14.00 5.29
CA ALA A 104 -9.74 -15.10 4.90
C ALA A 104 -9.31 -16.43 5.50
N SER A 105 -8.01 -16.73 5.48
CA SER A 105 -7.48 -17.95 6.11
C SER A 105 -7.76 -17.98 7.62
N VAL A 106 -7.70 -16.84 8.29
CA VAL A 106 -8.07 -16.74 9.72
C VAL A 106 -9.56 -17.00 9.91
N LEU A 107 -10.41 -16.46 9.04
CA LEU A 107 -11.87 -16.74 9.08
C LEU A 107 -12.16 -18.21 8.91
N GLU A 108 -11.50 -18.89 7.99
CA GLU A 108 -11.65 -20.34 7.77
C GLU A 108 -11.24 -21.15 9.02
N LEU A 109 -10.14 -20.76 9.67
CA LEU A 109 -9.66 -21.45 10.88
C LEU A 109 -10.61 -21.33 12.08
N ILE A 110 -11.27 -20.19 12.25
CA ILE A 110 -12.10 -19.93 13.43
C ILE A 110 -13.58 -20.29 13.24
N GLY A 111 -14.02 -20.53 12.03
CA GLY A 111 -15.46 -20.73 11.80
C GLY A 111 -15.91 -21.69 10.72
N GLY A 112 -15.03 -22.22 9.89
CA GLY A 112 -15.31 -23.28 8.89
C GLY A 112 -16.47 -23.05 7.89
N SER A 113 -17.41 -22.19 8.22
CA SER A 113 -18.67 -22.02 7.47
C SER A 113 -18.75 -20.77 6.60
N TYR A 114 -17.73 -19.94 6.58
CA TYR A 114 -17.76 -18.66 5.85
C TYR A 114 -17.42 -18.81 4.36
N VAL A 115 -16.91 -19.96 3.96
CA VAL A 115 -16.56 -20.30 2.57
C VAL A 115 -17.77 -20.67 1.73
N THR A 116 -18.93 -20.85 2.34
CA THR A 116 -20.12 -21.27 1.62
C THR A 116 -20.71 -20.13 0.80
N GLY A 117 -20.14 -19.93 -0.38
CA GLY A 117 -20.90 -19.72 -1.59
C GLY A 117 -22.02 -18.68 -1.61
N ALA A 118 -22.00 -17.67 -0.73
CA ALA A 118 -22.72 -16.48 -1.06
C ALA A 118 -21.94 -15.86 -2.24
N PRO A 119 -22.51 -15.81 -3.44
CA PRO A 119 -21.84 -15.13 -4.53
C PRO A 119 -21.67 -13.69 -4.08
N VAL A 120 -20.46 -13.34 -3.69
CA VAL A 120 -20.08 -11.94 -3.58
C VAL A 120 -20.54 -11.33 -4.87
N ARG A 121 -21.39 -10.33 -4.80
CA ARG A 121 -22.04 -9.71 -5.95
C ARG A 121 -21.00 -9.58 -7.06
N PRO A 122 -20.96 -10.52 -8.02
CA PRO A 122 -19.86 -10.64 -8.97
C PRO A 122 -19.76 -9.40 -9.85
N ASP A 123 -20.84 -8.65 -9.90
CA ASP A 123 -21.05 -7.54 -10.81
C ASP A 123 -20.27 -6.29 -10.43
N ARG A 124 -19.97 -6.08 -9.13
CA ARG A 124 -19.36 -4.82 -8.66
C ARG A 124 -17.85 -4.92 -8.45
N PHE A 125 -17.35 -6.00 -7.88
CA PHE A 125 -15.94 -6.12 -7.47
C PHE A 125 -15.12 -7.08 -8.32
N LYS A 126 -15.75 -7.93 -9.14
CA LYS A 126 -15.11 -8.95 -10.00
C LYS A 126 -14.03 -9.76 -9.26
N SER A 127 -14.28 -10.08 -8.00
CA SER A 127 -13.34 -10.82 -7.15
C SER A 127 -14.07 -11.75 -6.21
N ASN A 128 -13.50 -12.93 -5.98
CA ASN A 128 -14.01 -13.86 -4.97
C ASN A 128 -13.73 -13.27 -3.59
N GLY A 129 -14.76 -13.08 -2.78
CA GLY A 129 -14.63 -12.54 -1.44
C GLY A 129 -15.54 -13.27 -0.46
N LEU A 130 -15.18 -13.23 0.81
CA LEU A 130 -15.97 -13.73 1.90
C LEU A 130 -16.83 -12.60 2.46
N ASP A 131 -18.13 -12.88 2.60
CA ASP A 131 -19.09 -11.98 3.23
C ASP A 131 -19.80 -12.74 4.35
N GLY A 132 -20.05 -12.08 5.48
CA GLY A 132 -20.69 -12.68 6.63
C GLY A 132 -20.42 -11.90 7.91
N GLY A 133 -21.14 -12.22 9.01
CA GLY A 133 -21.12 -11.43 10.24
C GLY A 133 -19.73 -11.19 10.86
N ALA A 134 -18.81 -12.15 10.75
CA ALA A 134 -17.45 -12.01 11.28
C ALA A 134 -16.47 -11.38 10.26
N ALA A 135 -16.76 -11.44 8.95
CA ALA A 135 -15.84 -10.98 7.91
C ALA A 135 -15.53 -9.48 8.02
N GLY A 136 -16.55 -8.67 8.33
CA GLY A 136 -16.38 -7.23 8.56
C GLY A 136 -15.48 -6.91 9.75
N ALA A 137 -15.65 -7.62 10.87
CA ALA A 137 -14.86 -7.44 12.09
C ALA A 137 -13.39 -7.85 11.85
N VAL A 138 -13.16 -8.99 11.19
CA VAL A 138 -11.81 -9.45 10.84
C VAL A 138 -11.15 -8.49 9.84
N ALA A 139 -11.87 -8.02 8.82
CA ALA A 139 -11.36 -7.03 7.89
C ALA A 139 -10.95 -5.73 8.60
N LEU A 140 -11.76 -5.25 9.54
CA LEU A 140 -11.44 -4.06 10.32
C LEU A 140 -10.19 -4.28 11.17
N LEU A 141 -10.10 -5.39 11.90
CA LEU A 141 -8.94 -5.74 12.71
C LEU A 141 -7.65 -5.76 11.91
N PHE A 142 -7.66 -6.42 10.75
CA PHE A 142 -6.48 -6.49 9.88
C PHE A 142 -6.13 -5.13 9.25
N ASN A 143 -7.11 -4.31 8.89
CA ASN A 143 -6.86 -2.94 8.44
C ASN A 143 -6.21 -2.09 9.56
N LEU A 144 -6.71 -2.19 10.79
CA LEU A 144 -6.13 -1.49 11.95
C LEU A 144 -4.70 -2.00 12.23
N ALA A 145 -4.49 -3.32 12.16
CA ALA A 145 -3.15 -3.91 12.31
C ALA A 145 -2.19 -3.41 11.22
N LEU A 146 -2.63 -3.30 9.96
CA LEU A 146 -1.83 -2.75 8.86
C LEU A 146 -1.45 -1.29 9.10
N VAL A 147 -2.41 -0.46 9.55
CA VAL A 147 -2.15 0.94 9.89
C VAL A 147 -1.17 1.04 11.05
N ALA A 148 -1.38 0.26 12.12
CA ALA A 148 -0.50 0.24 13.29
C ALA A 148 0.92 -0.25 12.93
N ALA A 149 1.04 -1.32 12.15
CA ALA A 149 2.32 -1.83 11.67
C ALA A 149 3.05 -0.80 10.80
N THR A 150 2.34 -0.13 9.90
CA THR A 150 2.92 0.93 9.05
C THR A 150 3.40 2.09 9.90
N ALA A 151 2.60 2.58 10.85
CA ALA A 151 2.97 3.66 11.76
C ALA A 151 4.20 3.28 12.61
N TRP A 152 4.22 2.07 13.15
CA TRP A 152 5.37 1.56 13.92
C TRP A 152 6.64 1.47 13.07
N LEU A 153 6.56 0.96 11.84
CA LEU A 153 7.68 0.87 10.90
C LEU A 153 8.20 2.26 10.50
N VAL A 154 7.32 3.25 10.31
CA VAL A 154 7.68 4.65 10.08
C VAL A 154 8.50 5.19 11.25
N VAL A 155 8.03 5.03 12.49
CA VAL A 155 8.75 5.48 13.70
C VAL A 155 10.08 4.74 13.85
N LEU A 156 10.08 3.43 13.65
CA LEU A 156 11.30 2.60 13.77
C LEU A 156 12.34 3.01 12.73
N THR A 157 11.92 3.24 11.48
CA THR A 157 12.80 3.69 10.40
C THR A 157 13.38 5.08 10.69
N ALA A 158 12.56 6.01 11.18
CA ALA A 158 13.03 7.34 11.58
C ALA A 158 14.09 7.27 12.70
N ARG A 159 13.86 6.41 13.70
CA ARG A 159 14.82 6.23 14.82
C ARG A 159 16.13 5.56 14.40
N ARG A 160 16.15 4.81 13.30
CA ARG A 160 17.29 4.07 12.77
C ARG A 160 17.85 4.67 11.46
N ALA A 161 17.53 5.92 11.18
CA ALA A 161 17.79 6.58 9.89
C ALA A 161 19.27 6.81 9.52
N GLY A 162 20.21 6.42 10.38
CA GLY A 162 21.65 6.59 10.13
C GLY A 162 22.24 5.71 9.01
N SER A 163 21.47 4.79 8.42
CA SER A 163 21.96 3.87 7.39
C SER A 163 20.96 3.63 6.26
N THR A 164 21.46 3.35 5.06
CA THR A 164 20.64 2.91 3.92
C THR A 164 19.94 1.57 4.20
N ALA A 165 20.55 0.72 5.04
CA ALA A 165 19.93 -0.54 5.45
C ALA A 165 18.58 -0.31 6.16
N ALA A 166 18.46 0.72 6.98
CA ALA A 166 17.19 1.07 7.65
C ALA A 166 16.09 1.44 6.64
N LEU A 167 16.43 2.17 5.57
CA LEU A 167 15.51 2.45 4.46
C LEU A 167 15.04 1.17 3.78
N LEU A 168 15.99 0.31 3.39
CA LEU A 168 15.67 -0.91 2.62
C LEU A 168 14.87 -1.92 3.46
N LEU A 169 15.26 -2.14 4.72
CA LEU A 169 14.54 -3.00 5.64
C LEU A 169 13.14 -2.46 5.96
N GLY A 170 13.01 -1.15 6.16
CA GLY A 170 11.72 -0.51 6.36
C GLY A 170 10.79 -0.65 5.15
N ALA A 171 11.32 -0.41 3.95
CA ALA A 171 10.56 -0.59 2.71
C ALA A 171 10.14 -2.05 2.48
N PHE A 172 11.02 -3.01 2.74
CA PHE A 172 10.71 -4.42 2.67
C PHE A 172 9.66 -4.82 3.71
N ALA A 173 9.84 -4.41 4.96
CA ALA A 173 8.92 -4.74 6.05
C ALA A 173 7.51 -4.16 5.82
N VAL A 174 7.40 -2.91 5.35
CA VAL A 174 6.08 -2.33 5.04
C VAL A 174 5.40 -3.01 3.86
N THR A 175 6.17 -3.45 2.88
CA THR A 175 5.64 -4.24 1.75
C THR A 175 5.11 -5.59 2.23
N LEU A 176 5.87 -6.29 3.08
CA LEU A 176 5.41 -7.53 3.71
C LEU A 176 4.16 -7.32 4.56
N ALA A 177 4.08 -6.23 5.33
CA ALA A 177 2.89 -5.90 6.11
C ALA A 177 1.66 -5.72 5.20
N PHE A 178 1.81 -5.06 4.06
CA PHE A 178 0.74 -4.94 3.06
C PHE A 178 0.29 -6.29 2.51
N VAL A 179 1.23 -7.20 2.23
CA VAL A 179 0.92 -8.56 1.76
C VAL A 179 0.25 -9.40 2.84
N ALA A 180 0.80 -9.36 4.07
CA ALA A 180 0.33 -10.21 5.16
C ALA A 180 -0.97 -9.72 5.82
N LEU A 181 -1.17 -8.41 5.91
CA LEU A 181 -2.30 -7.81 6.64
C LEU A 181 -3.38 -7.24 5.71
N GLY A 182 -3.12 -7.14 4.41
CA GLY A 182 -4.10 -6.63 3.45
C GLY A 182 -5.30 -7.56 3.32
N LYS A 183 -6.51 -7.01 3.44
CA LYS A 183 -7.76 -7.77 3.21
C LYS A 183 -7.98 -8.15 1.75
N VAL A 184 -7.21 -7.59 0.85
CA VAL A 184 -7.26 -7.83 -0.58
C VAL A 184 -5.87 -8.28 -1.03
N LEU A 185 -5.67 -9.57 -1.07
CA LEU A 185 -4.52 -10.19 -1.71
C LEU A 185 -5.01 -10.79 -3.03
N SER A 186 -4.64 -10.18 -4.13
CA SER A 186 -4.90 -10.81 -5.43
C SER A 186 -3.82 -11.87 -5.67
N PRO A 187 -4.17 -13.12 -6.04
CA PRO A 187 -3.20 -14.19 -6.31
C PRO A 187 -2.16 -13.77 -7.34
N GLN A 188 -2.49 -12.77 -8.04
CA GLN A 188 -1.63 -12.03 -8.94
C GLN A 188 -0.42 -11.37 -8.27
N TYR A 189 -0.28 -11.31 -6.96
CA TYR A 189 0.91 -10.82 -6.27
C TYR A 189 1.91 -11.95 -5.96
N VAL A 190 1.47 -13.21 -6.08
CA VAL A 190 2.24 -14.39 -5.67
C VAL A 190 2.80 -15.15 -6.88
N CYS A 191 2.32 -14.87 -8.09
CA CYS A 191 2.78 -15.52 -9.33
C CYS A 191 3.61 -14.59 -10.20
#